data_0bea717772a4d167da4961fea48e552a
#
_entry.id   0bea717772a4d167da4961fea48e552a
#
_cell.length_a   1.000
_cell.length_b   1.000
_cell.length_c   1.000
_cell.angle_alpha   90.00
_cell.angle_beta   90.00
_cell.angle_gamma   90.00
#
_symmetry.space_group_name_H-M   'P 1'
#
loop_
_entity.id
_entity.type
_entity.pdbx_description
1 polymer ?
#
loop_
_entity_poly.entity_id
_entity_poly.type
_entity_poly.pdbx_seq_one_letter_code
_entity_poly.pdbx_strand_id
1 'polypeptide(L)'
;MRLFVGIFSAARPNPTITRRASSFTFLSHKVCLSTMTASPSPKPNGNGSKKEIKILMLHGFTQSGTLFRAKTRALEKTIVKLLNPISLLPVFLYATGPNRLSPEDIPGYQPPEEPQAEDYQPDTWAWFRKDEASGNYRLLEEGMATISQAIRDAEGIDAVCGFSQGGAMAALVAAALEPERSLPEGKEGDWARGLREANSGHSLNFAVMYSGFLATPDSLQFCFEPKIKTPSLHFLGSLDTVVDENRSRALTDRCQDPLVLVHPGGHHVPVSKQWAAPLAGFIKEHGQDKEPKAEL
;
A
#
# COMPACT_ATOMS: atom_id res chain seq x y z
N MET A 1 -17.53 42.31 32.81
CA MET A 1 -18.32 42.17 34.05
C MET A 1 -18.65 40.70 34.25
N ARG A 2 -18.09 40.15 35.36
CA ARG A 2 -18.42 38.88 36.07
C ARG A 2 -18.40 37.58 35.24
N LEU A 3 -17.39 36.67 35.41
CA LEU A 3 -17.10 35.75 36.54
C LEU A 3 -18.18 34.70 36.79
N PHE A 4 -17.76 33.42 36.70
CA PHE A 4 -17.80 32.33 37.71
C PHE A 4 -17.53 31.02 36.97
N VAL A 5 -16.44 30.30 37.16
CA VAL A 5 -15.97 29.40 38.24
C VAL A 5 -16.98 28.29 38.57
N GLY A 6 -16.54 27.10 38.46
CA GLY A 6 -17.21 25.89 38.93
C GLY A 6 -16.42 24.62 38.63
N ILE A 7 -15.49 24.30 39.49
CA ILE A 7 -14.80 23.07 39.82
C ILE A 7 -15.83 21.98 40.17
N PHE A 8 -15.66 20.71 39.77
CA PHE A 8 -15.56 19.58 40.71
C PHE A 8 -15.15 18.28 40.02
N SER A 9 -14.12 17.69 40.59
CA SER A 9 -13.56 16.36 40.47
C SER A 9 -14.54 15.28 40.90
N ALA A 10 -14.55 14.12 40.20
CA ALA A 10 -14.91 12.87 40.83
C ALA A 10 -14.19 11.71 40.11
N ALA A 11 -13.23 11.14 40.79
CA ALA A 11 -12.60 9.88 40.49
C ALA A 11 -13.60 8.71 40.65
N ARG A 12 -13.56 7.71 39.79
CA ARG A 12 -14.20 6.41 39.98
C ARG A 12 -13.18 5.29 39.98
N PRO A 13 -13.39 4.29 40.87
CA PRO A 13 -12.38 3.28 41.18
C PRO A 13 -12.36 2.11 40.19
N ASN A 14 -11.17 1.48 40.06
CA ASN A 14 -10.91 0.25 39.32
C ASN A 14 -11.69 -0.94 39.86
N PRO A 15 -12.20 -1.85 39.02
CA PRO A 15 -12.68 -3.15 39.44
C PRO A 15 -11.54 -4.17 39.57
N THR A 16 -11.43 -4.75 40.73
CA THR A 16 -10.54 -5.86 41.13
C THR A 16 -10.96 -7.15 40.40
N ILE A 17 -10.05 -7.74 39.62
CA ILE A 17 -10.25 -9.06 39.03
C ILE A 17 -9.83 -10.12 40.01
N THR A 18 -10.78 -10.88 40.54
CA THR A 18 -10.59 -12.07 41.38
C THR A 18 -10.28 -13.29 40.50
N ARG A 19 -9.09 -13.84 40.59
CA ARG A 19 -8.72 -15.13 40.01
C ARG A 19 -9.31 -16.26 40.83
N ARG A 20 -10.15 -17.08 40.22
CA ARG A 20 -10.59 -18.39 40.75
C ARG A 20 -9.57 -19.44 40.32
N ALA A 21 -8.92 -20.07 41.32
CA ALA A 21 -8.09 -21.23 41.13
C ALA A 21 -8.99 -22.48 41.06
N SER A 22 -8.88 -23.24 39.97
CA SER A 22 -9.47 -24.57 39.84
C SER A 22 -8.35 -25.58 39.94
N SER A 23 -8.39 -26.37 41.02
CA SER A 23 -7.53 -27.51 41.26
C SER A 23 -7.97 -28.71 40.41
N PHE A 24 -7.09 -29.20 39.55
CA PHE A 24 -7.25 -30.48 38.86
C PHE A 24 -6.31 -31.53 39.48
N THR A 25 -6.92 -32.59 39.93
CA THR A 25 -6.32 -33.80 40.56
C THR A 25 -5.67 -34.65 39.47
N PHE A 26 -4.40 -35.02 39.69
CA PHE A 26 -3.66 -35.96 38.83
C PHE A 26 -4.05 -37.41 39.18
N LEU A 27 -4.58 -38.13 38.22
CA LEU A 27 -4.65 -39.61 38.25
C LEU A 27 -3.42 -40.17 37.53
N SER A 28 -2.60 -40.86 38.29
CA SER A 28 -1.43 -41.60 37.80
C SER A 28 -1.83 -42.92 37.16
N HIS A 29 -1.59 -43.08 35.84
CA HIS A 29 -1.57 -44.40 35.22
C HIS A 29 -0.16 -44.73 34.76
N LYS A 30 0.43 -45.78 35.37
CA LYS A 30 1.66 -46.40 34.90
C LYS A 30 1.39 -47.16 33.61
N VAL A 31 2.07 -46.79 32.54
CA VAL A 31 2.15 -47.58 31.31
C VAL A 31 3.60 -47.95 31.03
N CYS A 32 3.78 -49.23 30.76
CA CYS A 32 4.98 -49.99 30.52
C CYS A 32 5.88 -49.42 29.42
N LEU A 33 7.19 -49.27 29.67
CA LEU A 33 8.20 -48.96 28.66
C LEU A 33 8.41 -50.18 27.77
N SER A 34 8.09 -50.01 26.47
CA SER A 34 8.65 -50.84 25.41
C SER A 34 9.66 -49.99 24.63
N THR A 35 10.92 -50.38 24.68
CA THR A 35 12.04 -49.73 23.99
C THR A 35 11.94 -50.04 22.49
N MET A 36 11.44 -49.06 21.70
CA MET A 36 11.65 -49.06 20.27
C MET A 36 12.74 -48.04 19.92
N THR A 37 13.83 -48.52 19.35
CA THR A 37 14.93 -47.74 18.82
C THR A 37 14.39 -46.96 17.60
N ALA A 38 14.20 -45.65 17.78
CA ALA A 38 13.86 -44.76 16.69
C ALA A 38 15.12 -44.49 15.84
N SER A 39 15.05 -44.82 14.56
CA SER A 39 15.99 -44.36 13.56
C SER A 39 15.95 -42.82 13.48
N PRO A 40 17.10 -42.14 13.29
CA PRO A 40 17.11 -40.67 13.20
C PRO A 40 16.33 -40.22 11.96
N SER A 41 15.28 -39.45 12.19
CA SER A 41 14.56 -38.74 11.14
C SER A 41 15.55 -37.87 10.33
N PRO A 42 15.49 -37.83 9.02
CA PRO A 42 16.33 -36.92 8.23
C PRO A 42 16.01 -35.48 8.63
N LYS A 43 17.06 -34.73 9.00
CA LYS A 43 16.95 -33.28 9.19
C LYS A 43 16.41 -32.68 7.89
N PRO A 44 15.39 -31.82 7.92
CA PRO A 44 14.95 -31.16 6.73
C PRO A 44 16.11 -30.30 6.19
N ASN A 45 16.60 -30.61 5.01
CA ASN A 45 17.52 -29.78 4.25
C ASN A 45 16.77 -28.48 3.94
N GLY A 46 17.02 -27.45 4.74
CA GLY A 46 16.42 -26.15 4.62
C GLY A 46 17.02 -25.34 3.46
N ASN A 47 16.76 -25.74 2.24
CA ASN A 47 16.85 -24.85 1.08
C ASN A 47 15.43 -24.52 0.62
N GLY A 48 14.62 -23.99 1.54
CA GLY A 48 13.33 -23.42 1.20
C GLY A 48 13.54 -22.19 0.33
N SER A 49 13.11 -22.25 -0.91
CA SER A 49 13.07 -21.05 -1.78
C SER A 49 12.27 -19.96 -1.07
N LYS A 50 12.83 -18.74 -1.03
CA LYS A 50 12.11 -17.60 -0.47
C LYS A 50 10.89 -17.32 -1.32
N LYS A 51 9.76 -17.04 -0.68
CA LYS A 51 8.56 -16.61 -1.39
C LYS A 51 8.76 -15.16 -1.85
N GLU A 52 8.73 -14.95 -3.14
CA GLU A 52 8.74 -13.61 -3.71
C GLU A 52 7.37 -12.94 -3.55
N ILE A 53 7.38 -11.63 -3.32
CA ILE A 53 6.19 -10.77 -3.30
C ILE A 53 6.50 -9.60 -4.22
N LYS A 54 5.86 -9.55 -5.38
CA LYS A 54 6.04 -8.51 -6.39
C LYS A 54 5.17 -7.30 -6.05
N ILE A 55 5.79 -6.17 -5.76
CA ILE A 55 5.13 -4.92 -5.36
C ILE A 55 5.40 -3.87 -6.45
N LEU A 56 4.35 -3.46 -7.15
CA LEU A 56 4.44 -2.40 -8.16
C LEU A 56 4.46 -1.04 -7.47
N MET A 57 5.48 -0.23 -7.77
CA MET A 57 5.76 1.06 -7.15
C MET A 57 5.39 2.20 -8.11
N LEU A 58 4.44 3.04 -7.72
CA LEU A 58 3.89 4.13 -8.51
C LEU A 58 4.32 5.49 -7.93
N HIS A 59 5.08 6.25 -8.71
CA HIS A 59 5.66 7.53 -8.28
C HIS A 59 4.62 8.67 -8.20
N GLY A 60 4.98 9.75 -7.51
CA GLY A 60 4.18 10.99 -7.45
C GLY A 60 4.31 11.84 -8.72
N PHE A 61 3.43 12.85 -8.85
CA PHE A 61 3.51 13.87 -9.89
C PHE A 61 4.91 14.50 -9.90
N THR A 62 5.45 14.81 -11.08
CA THR A 62 6.80 15.34 -11.29
C THR A 62 7.96 14.37 -10.98
N GLN A 63 7.69 13.10 -10.83
CA GLN A 63 8.73 12.10 -10.60
C GLN A 63 8.79 11.10 -11.77
N SER A 64 9.81 10.24 -11.75
CA SER A 64 9.90 9.02 -12.55
C SER A 64 10.05 7.81 -11.65
N GLY A 65 9.92 6.61 -12.19
CA GLY A 65 10.21 5.38 -11.46
C GLY A 65 11.63 5.34 -10.92
N THR A 66 12.59 5.80 -11.73
CA THR A 66 14.00 5.90 -11.34
C THR A 66 14.19 6.84 -10.15
N LEU A 67 13.60 8.04 -10.20
CA LEU A 67 13.68 9.02 -9.13
C LEU A 67 12.97 8.50 -7.86
N PHE A 68 11.82 7.88 -8.01
CA PHE A 68 11.07 7.31 -6.88
C PHE A 68 11.85 6.19 -6.21
N ARG A 69 12.48 5.31 -6.99
CA ARG A 69 13.37 4.27 -6.46
C ARG A 69 14.56 4.86 -5.68
N ALA A 70 15.18 5.91 -6.21
CA ALA A 70 16.28 6.56 -5.52
C ALA A 70 15.84 7.10 -4.15
N LYS A 71 14.64 7.72 -4.06
CA LYS A 71 14.07 8.25 -2.81
C LYS A 71 13.66 7.16 -1.82
N THR A 72 13.20 6.00 -2.28
CA THR A 72 12.71 4.90 -1.43
C THR A 72 13.75 3.80 -1.17
N ARG A 73 14.97 3.90 -1.72
CA ARG A 73 16.02 2.88 -1.60
C ARG A 73 16.36 2.47 -0.16
N ALA A 74 16.33 3.42 0.78
CA ALA A 74 16.58 3.13 2.20
C ALA A 74 15.42 2.31 2.81
N LEU A 75 14.18 2.61 2.41
CA LEU A 75 12.98 1.87 2.79
C LEU A 75 13.04 0.43 2.26
N GLU A 76 13.33 0.23 0.96
CA GLU A 76 13.52 -1.10 0.36
C GLU A 76 14.49 -1.96 1.16
N LYS A 77 15.72 -1.44 1.38
CA LYS A 77 16.76 -2.16 2.12
C LYS A 77 16.30 -2.59 3.52
N THR A 78 15.58 -1.70 4.20
CA THR A 78 15.08 -1.96 5.55
C THR A 78 14.00 -3.04 5.53
N ILE A 79 13.06 -2.97 4.60
CA ILE A 79 11.98 -3.96 4.47
C ILE A 79 12.54 -5.34 4.13
N VAL A 80 13.43 -5.43 3.12
CA VAL A 80 14.10 -6.70 2.76
C VAL A 80 14.80 -7.30 3.96
N LYS A 81 15.52 -6.47 4.75
CA LYS A 81 16.20 -6.93 5.98
C LYS A 81 15.22 -7.46 7.03
N LEU A 82 14.08 -6.81 7.20
CA LEU A 82 13.07 -7.20 8.19
C LEU A 82 12.33 -8.48 7.80
N LEU A 83 12.09 -8.71 6.51
CA LEU A 83 11.34 -9.86 6.00
C LEU A 83 12.22 -11.09 5.71
N ASN A 84 13.53 -10.90 5.51
CA ASN A 84 14.46 -12.00 5.21
C ASN A 84 14.42 -13.16 6.22
N PRO A 85 14.32 -12.94 7.56
CA PRO A 85 14.28 -14.03 8.55
C PRO A 85 13.05 -14.95 8.42
N ILE A 86 11.98 -14.47 7.80
CA ILE A 86 10.73 -15.24 7.60
C ILE A 86 10.57 -15.77 6.18
N SER A 87 11.67 -15.78 5.40
CA SER A 87 11.73 -16.27 4.03
C SER A 87 10.77 -15.57 3.04
N LEU A 88 10.41 -14.30 3.31
CA LEU A 88 9.73 -13.42 2.36
C LEU A 88 10.75 -12.53 1.64
N LEU A 89 10.63 -12.44 0.31
CA LEU A 89 11.47 -11.60 -0.53
C LEU A 89 10.61 -10.60 -1.30
N PRO A 90 10.46 -9.35 -0.81
CA PRO A 90 9.77 -8.32 -1.58
C PRO A 90 10.61 -7.92 -2.80
N VAL A 91 9.97 -7.92 -3.95
CA VAL A 91 10.52 -7.47 -5.24
C VAL A 91 9.80 -6.18 -5.61
N PHE A 92 10.52 -5.06 -5.62
CA PHE A 92 9.97 -3.73 -5.90
C PHE A 92 10.16 -3.39 -7.38
N LEU A 93 9.05 -3.19 -8.08
CA LEU A 93 8.98 -2.93 -9.52
C LEU A 93 8.59 -1.47 -9.75
N TYR A 94 9.48 -0.66 -10.31
CA TYR A 94 9.27 0.78 -10.48
C TYR A 94 8.88 1.10 -11.91
N ALA A 95 7.62 1.46 -12.14
CA ALA A 95 7.15 1.96 -13.42
C ALA A 95 7.26 3.49 -13.49
N THR A 96 7.44 4.02 -14.70
CA THR A 96 7.39 5.46 -14.99
C THR A 96 6.09 5.75 -15.73
N GLY A 97 5.34 6.75 -15.26
CA GLY A 97 4.13 7.22 -15.93
C GLY A 97 4.42 7.74 -17.34
N PRO A 98 3.48 7.64 -18.29
CA PRO A 98 3.75 7.94 -19.70
C PRO A 98 3.74 9.44 -20.03
N ASN A 99 3.15 10.25 -19.16
CA ASN A 99 2.90 11.65 -19.46
C ASN A 99 4.07 12.52 -19.02
N ARG A 100 4.99 12.78 -19.96
CA ARG A 100 6.12 13.68 -19.69
C ARG A 100 5.63 15.09 -19.44
N LEU A 101 6.18 15.72 -18.41
CA LEU A 101 5.84 17.09 -18.03
C LEU A 101 6.86 18.07 -18.65
N SER A 102 6.35 19.17 -19.20
CA SER A 102 7.18 20.33 -19.54
C SER A 102 7.45 21.17 -18.27
N PRO A 103 8.45 22.06 -18.30
CA PRO A 103 8.71 22.96 -17.18
C PRO A 103 7.48 23.75 -16.73
N GLU A 104 6.61 24.13 -17.66
CA GLU A 104 5.38 24.89 -17.41
C GLU A 104 4.32 24.08 -16.62
N ASP A 105 4.39 22.76 -16.72
CA ASP A 105 3.50 21.85 -16.00
C ASP A 105 3.91 21.65 -14.53
N ILE A 106 5.10 22.12 -14.15
CA ILE A 106 5.67 21.88 -12.81
C ILE A 106 5.31 23.06 -11.90
N PRO A 107 4.49 22.85 -10.85
CA PRO A 107 4.13 23.93 -9.93
C PRO A 107 5.36 24.58 -9.30
N GLY A 108 5.48 25.90 -9.41
CA GLY A 108 6.58 26.67 -8.84
C GLY A 108 7.92 26.49 -9.57
N TYR A 109 7.92 25.91 -10.77
CA TYR A 109 9.15 25.84 -11.56
C TYR A 109 9.73 27.25 -11.79
N GLN A 110 11.01 27.38 -11.50
CA GLN A 110 11.80 28.55 -11.85
C GLN A 110 12.92 28.08 -12.79
N PRO A 111 13.09 28.72 -13.96
CA PRO A 111 14.23 28.42 -14.81
C PRO A 111 15.53 28.58 -14.03
N PRO A 112 16.51 27.69 -14.21
CA PRO A 112 17.82 27.85 -13.59
C PRO A 112 18.48 29.16 -14.08
N GLU A 113 19.28 29.79 -13.21
CA GLU A 113 20.01 31.02 -13.53
C GLU A 113 21.02 30.82 -14.66
N GLU A 114 21.60 29.61 -14.75
CA GLU A 114 22.49 29.24 -15.85
C GLU A 114 21.71 28.63 -17.01
N PRO A 115 22.05 28.98 -18.28
CA PRO A 115 21.41 28.38 -19.45
C PRO A 115 21.62 26.86 -19.43
N GLN A 116 20.52 26.12 -19.43
CA GLN A 116 20.55 24.68 -19.68
C GLN A 116 20.81 24.42 -21.16
N ALA A 117 21.35 23.24 -21.48
CA ALA A 117 21.49 22.80 -22.85
C ALA A 117 20.13 22.87 -23.55
N GLU A 118 20.09 23.29 -24.81
CA GLU A 118 18.84 23.47 -25.57
C GLU A 118 17.95 22.21 -25.62
N ASP A 119 18.57 21.04 -25.45
CA ASP A 119 17.92 19.72 -25.42
C ASP A 119 17.64 19.20 -24.00
N TYR A 120 17.94 19.98 -22.95
CA TYR A 120 17.65 19.54 -21.58
C TYR A 120 16.16 19.39 -21.35
N GLN A 121 15.78 18.18 -20.99
CA GLN A 121 14.43 17.85 -20.60
C GLN A 121 14.42 17.24 -19.22
N PRO A 122 13.68 17.81 -18.24
CA PRO A 122 13.60 17.25 -16.91
C PRO A 122 13.00 15.83 -16.93
N ASP A 123 13.50 14.97 -16.05
CA ASP A 123 12.96 13.60 -15.84
C ASP A 123 11.70 13.65 -14.95
N THR A 124 10.67 14.34 -15.46
CA THR A 124 9.42 14.62 -14.74
C THR A 124 8.23 14.06 -15.50
N TRP A 125 7.42 13.27 -14.81
CA TRP A 125 6.33 12.50 -15.41
C TRP A 125 5.08 12.53 -14.54
N ALA A 126 3.95 12.16 -15.14
CA ALA A 126 2.67 12.01 -14.48
C ALA A 126 1.92 10.77 -14.97
N TRP A 127 1.03 10.25 -14.15
CA TRP A 127 0.11 9.18 -14.52
C TRP A 127 -1.12 9.70 -15.25
N PHE A 128 -1.57 10.89 -14.85
CA PHE A 128 -2.67 11.62 -15.48
C PHE A 128 -2.48 13.12 -15.27
N ARG A 129 -3.26 13.92 -15.98
CA ARG A 129 -3.33 15.36 -15.77
C ARG A 129 -4.73 15.74 -15.34
N LYS A 130 -4.85 16.43 -14.22
CA LYS A 130 -6.13 16.97 -13.76
C LYS A 130 -6.47 18.20 -14.60
N ASP A 131 -7.66 18.22 -15.16
CA ASP A 131 -8.25 19.39 -15.78
C ASP A 131 -8.89 20.24 -14.67
N GLU A 132 -8.35 21.43 -14.43
CA GLU A 132 -8.80 22.27 -13.31
C GLU A 132 -10.21 22.81 -13.50
N ALA A 133 -10.68 22.96 -14.74
CA ALA A 133 -12.02 23.47 -15.04
C ALA A 133 -13.11 22.41 -14.83
N SER A 134 -12.88 21.18 -15.28
CA SER A 134 -13.86 20.09 -15.19
C SER A 134 -13.62 19.15 -14.03
N GLY A 135 -12.43 19.16 -13.42
CA GLY A 135 -12.01 18.19 -12.42
C GLY A 135 -11.65 16.80 -12.97
N ASN A 136 -11.82 16.59 -14.27
CA ASN A 136 -11.55 15.30 -14.91
C ASN A 136 -10.06 15.00 -15.02
N TYR A 137 -9.73 13.71 -15.16
CA TYR A 137 -8.37 13.22 -15.34
C TYR A 137 -8.13 12.90 -16.81
N ARG A 138 -7.36 13.78 -17.48
CA ARG A 138 -6.90 13.54 -18.86
C ARG A 138 -5.70 12.61 -18.85
N LEU A 139 -5.53 11.81 -19.89
CA LEU A 139 -4.42 10.88 -20.10
C LEU A 139 -4.33 9.78 -19.01
N LEU A 140 -5.44 9.50 -18.33
CA LEU A 140 -5.52 8.44 -17.32
C LEU A 140 -5.41 7.06 -17.97
N GLU A 141 -6.03 6.89 -19.13
CA GLU A 141 -6.04 5.63 -19.88
C GLU A 141 -4.63 5.21 -20.27
N GLU A 142 -3.80 6.14 -20.71
CA GLU A 142 -2.38 5.91 -21.03
C GLU A 142 -1.59 5.54 -19.78
N GLY A 143 -1.90 6.17 -18.63
CA GLY A 143 -1.33 5.81 -17.34
C GLY A 143 -1.68 4.37 -16.95
N MET A 144 -2.95 3.97 -17.12
CA MET A 144 -3.43 2.61 -16.83
C MET A 144 -2.86 1.59 -17.81
N ALA A 145 -2.73 1.94 -19.09
CA ALA A 145 -2.08 1.08 -20.09
C ALA A 145 -0.61 0.82 -19.75
N THR A 146 0.10 1.86 -19.29
CA THR A 146 1.49 1.72 -18.83
C THR A 146 1.59 0.81 -17.61
N ILE A 147 0.67 0.93 -16.65
CA ILE A 147 0.60 0.04 -15.49
C ILE A 147 0.31 -1.41 -15.93
N SER A 148 -0.67 -1.61 -16.83
CA SER A 148 -0.98 -2.93 -17.37
C SER A 148 0.23 -3.56 -18.07
N GLN A 149 1.03 -2.77 -18.78
CA GLN A 149 2.25 -3.26 -19.41
C GLN A 149 3.30 -3.66 -18.38
N ALA A 150 3.51 -2.83 -17.34
CA ALA A 150 4.44 -3.16 -16.25
C ALA A 150 4.04 -4.45 -15.50
N ILE A 151 2.74 -4.69 -15.34
CA ILE A 151 2.21 -5.94 -14.75
C ILE A 151 2.52 -7.13 -15.66
N ARG A 152 2.29 -7.02 -16.98
CA ARG A 152 2.63 -8.07 -17.95
C ARG A 152 4.12 -8.38 -17.96
N ASP A 153 4.97 -7.35 -18.00
CA ASP A 153 6.44 -7.49 -18.01
C ASP A 153 6.96 -8.18 -16.75
N ALA A 154 6.24 -8.02 -15.64
CA ALA A 154 6.52 -8.66 -14.37
C ALA A 154 5.89 -10.05 -14.22
N GLU A 155 5.14 -10.53 -15.22
CA GLU A 155 4.36 -11.78 -15.13
C GLU A 155 3.43 -11.78 -13.90
N GLY A 156 2.71 -10.67 -13.70
CA GLY A 156 1.81 -10.44 -12.58
C GLY A 156 2.47 -9.75 -11.37
N ILE A 157 1.61 -9.21 -10.49
CA ILE A 157 2.00 -8.55 -9.25
C ILE A 157 1.12 -9.03 -8.08
N ASP A 158 1.69 -9.01 -6.87
CA ASP A 158 0.98 -9.37 -5.64
C ASP A 158 0.43 -8.14 -4.91
N ALA A 159 1.04 -6.98 -5.12
CA ALA A 159 0.66 -5.75 -4.43
C ALA A 159 1.01 -4.50 -5.24
N VAL A 160 0.41 -3.39 -4.85
CA VAL A 160 0.71 -2.06 -5.39
C VAL A 160 1.05 -1.10 -4.25
N CYS A 161 2.02 -0.23 -4.48
CA CYS A 161 2.42 0.82 -3.56
C CYS A 161 2.59 2.13 -4.32
N GLY A 162 1.95 3.21 -3.87
CA GLY A 162 2.02 4.49 -4.57
C GLY A 162 2.21 5.68 -3.63
N PHE A 163 2.82 6.74 -4.17
CA PHE A 163 3.00 8.02 -3.48
C PHE A 163 2.25 9.13 -4.18
N SER A 164 1.49 9.94 -3.44
CA SER A 164 0.78 11.12 -3.95
C SER A 164 -0.14 10.75 -5.13
N GLN A 165 0.09 11.26 -6.34
CA GLN A 165 -0.63 10.84 -7.54
C GLN A 165 -0.55 9.31 -7.77
N GLY A 166 0.63 8.70 -7.55
CA GLY A 166 0.78 7.25 -7.56
C GLY A 166 -0.02 6.54 -6.48
N GLY A 167 -0.27 7.19 -5.33
CA GLY A 167 -1.15 6.67 -4.28
C GLY A 167 -2.62 6.65 -4.70
N ALA A 168 -3.08 7.67 -5.43
CA ALA A 168 -4.40 7.66 -6.04
C ALA A 168 -4.51 6.56 -7.11
N MET A 169 -3.48 6.41 -7.97
CA MET A 169 -3.43 5.33 -8.96
C MET A 169 -3.44 3.94 -8.29
N ALA A 170 -2.70 3.77 -7.19
CA ALA A 170 -2.67 2.50 -6.45
C ALA A 170 -4.07 2.09 -5.95
N ALA A 171 -4.86 3.05 -5.50
CA ALA A 171 -6.25 2.80 -5.09
C ALA A 171 -7.13 2.37 -6.27
N LEU A 172 -7.01 3.04 -7.43
CA LEU A 172 -7.75 2.66 -8.64
C LEU A 172 -7.36 1.26 -9.14
N VAL A 173 -6.05 0.95 -9.13
CA VAL A 173 -5.54 -0.38 -9.51
C VAL A 173 -6.05 -1.46 -8.54
N ALA A 174 -5.99 -1.20 -7.23
CA ALA A 174 -6.49 -2.14 -6.22
C ALA A 174 -7.98 -2.45 -6.44
N ALA A 175 -8.79 -1.41 -6.65
CA ALA A 175 -10.21 -1.57 -6.93
C ALA A 175 -10.48 -2.34 -8.24
N ALA A 176 -9.77 -1.98 -9.32
CA ALA A 176 -9.96 -2.61 -10.63
C ALA A 176 -9.63 -4.10 -10.63
N LEU A 177 -8.64 -4.52 -9.84
CA LEU A 177 -8.22 -5.92 -9.73
C LEU A 177 -9.10 -6.76 -8.79
N GLU A 178 -10.09 -6.17 -8.10
CA GLU A 178 -11.08 -6.95 -7.34
C GLU A 178 -12.01 -7.71 -8.29
N PRO A 179 -12.05 -9.05 -8.26
CA PRO A 179 -12.77 -9.84 -9.26
C PRO A 179 -14.29 -9.62 -9.20
N GLU A 180 -14.82 -9.37 -8.01
CA GLU A 180 -16.26 -9.16 -7.79
C GLU A 180 -16.76 -7.74 -8.12
N ARG A 181 -15.84 -6.80 -8.40
CA ARG A 181 -16.20 -5.42 -8.71
C ARG A 181 -16.78 -5.33 -10.11
N SER A 182 -18.00 -4.80 -10.21
CA SER A 182 -18.63 -4.51 -11.50
C SER A 182 -17.86 -3.41 -12.22
N LEU A 183 -17.52 -3.67 -13.47
CA LEU A 183 -16.84 -2.69 -14.32
C LEU A 183 -17.86 -2.03 -15.25
N PRO A 184 -17.79 -0.69 -15.42
CA PRO A 184 -18.66 0.02 -16.36
C PRO A 184 -18.32 -0.37 -17.80
N GLU A 185 -19.19 0.01 -18.72
CA GLU A 185 -18.85 0.03 -20.14
C GLU A 185 -18.01 1.25 -20.51
N GLY A 186 -17.35 1.19 -21.66
CA GLY A 186 -16.52 2.27 -22.16
C GLY A 186 -15.10 2.25 -21.57
N LYS A 187 -14.40 3.37 -21.77
CA LYS A 187 -12.96 3.49 -21.52
C LYS A 187 -12.52 3.17 -20.08
N GLU A 188 -13.35 3.52 -19.10
CA GLU A 188 -13.09 3.21 -17.69
C GLU A 188 -13.15 1.70 -17.42
N GLY A 189 -14.12 1.01 -17.98
CA GLY A 189 -14.19 -0.45 -17.90
C GLY A 189 -13.11 -1.12 -18.75
N ASP A 190 -12.72 -0.53 -19.87
CA ASP A 190 -11.70 -1.10 -20.76
C ASP A 190 -10.32 -1.13 -20.09
N TRP A 191 -9.86 -0.03 -19.50
CA TRP A 191 -8.58 -0.05 -18.79
C TRP A 191 -8.62 -0.98 -17.55
N ALA A 192 -9.76 -1.06 -16.86
CA ALA A 192 -9.89 -1.95 -15.70
C ALA A 192 -9.87 -3.42 -16.12
N ARG A 193 -10.52 -3.79 -17.23
CA ARG A 193 -10.41 -5.14 -17.84
C ARG A 193 -8.97 -5.43 -18.25
N GLY A 194 -8.29 -4.47 -18.90
CA GLY A 194 -6.89 -4.61 -19.29
C GLY A 194 -5.94 -4.87 -18.12
N LEU A 195 -6.19 -4.27 -16.94
CA LEU A 195 -5.45 -4.56 -15.71
C LEU A 195 -5.70 -6.00 -15.23
N ARG A 196 -6.97 -6.46 -15.22
CA ARG A 196 -7.32 -7.84 -14.82
C ARG A 196 -6.66 -8.86 -15.73
N GLU A 197 -6.70 -8.64 -17.04
CA GLU A 197 -6.01 -9.51 -18.02
C GLU A 197 -4.49 -9.51 -17.78
N ALA A 198 -3.89 -8.33 -17.56
CA ALA A 198 -2.46 -8.23 -17.29
C ALA A 198 -2.03 -8.99 -16.03
N ASN A 199 -2.89 -9.02 -14.99
CA ASN A 199 -2.64 -9.76 -13.76
C ASN A 199 -3.26 -11.17 -13.78
N SER A 200 -3.58 -11.71 -14.95
CA SER A 200 -4.15 -13.07 -15.14
C SER A 200 -5.38 -13.36 -14.28
N GLY A 201 -6.20 -12.33 -14.02
CA GLY A 201 -7.38 -12.41 -13.18
C GLY A 201 -7.12 -12.47 -11.67
N HIS A 202 -5.86 -12.43 -11.22
CA HIS A 202 -5.53 -12.45 -9.80
C HIS A 202 -5.77 -11.10 -9.15
N SER A 203 -6.35 -11.12 -7.94
CA SER A 203 -6.48 -9.95 -7.09
C SER A 203 -5.17 -9.63 -6.37
N LEU A 204 -5.03 -8.40 -5.90
CA LEU A 204 -3.91 -8.02 -5.04
C LEU A 204 -4.06 -8.56 -3.62
N ASN A 205 -2.95 -8.93 -3.02
CA ASN A 205 -2.89 -9.29 -1.60
C ASN A 205 -3.07 -8.05 -0.72
N PHE A 206 -2.52 -6.90 -1.15
CA PHE A 206 -2.66 -5.63 -0.44
C PHE A 206 -2.30 -4.42 -1.34
N ALA A 207 -2.65 -3.23 -0.85
CA ALA A 207 -2.27 -1.95 -1.43
C ALA A 207 -1.70 -1.00 -0.37
N VAL A 208 -0.72 -0.17 -0.74
CA VAL A 208 -0.09 0.83 0.16
C VAL A 208 -0.15 2.21 -0.48
N MET A 209 -0.68 3.19 0.24
CA MET A 209 -0.81 4.56 -0.23
C MET A 209 -0.07 5.53 0.72
N TYR A 210 0.95 6.21 0.19
CA TYR A 210 1.62 7.32 0.86
C TYR A 210 1.04 8.63 0.36
N SER A 211 0.43 9.43 1.23
CA SER A 211 -0.23 10.68 0.86
C SER A 211 -1.13 10.53 -0.38
N GLY A 212 -1.82 9.38 -0.49
CA GLY A 212 -2.80 9.13 -1.55
C GLY A 212 -4.06 9.96 -1.33
N PHE A 213 -4.83 10.17 -2.38
CA PHE A 213 -6.07 10.95 -2.32
C PHE A 213 -7.18 10.30 -3.15
N LEU A 214 -8.43 10.59 -2.78
CA LEU A 214 -9.60 10.12 -3.51
C LEU A 214 -9.64 10.74 -4.91
N ALA A 215 -9.77 9.89 -5.93
CA ALA A 215 -10.07 10.35 -7.29
C ALA A 215 -11.52 10.85 -7.35
N THR A 216 -11.67 12.10 -7.80
CA THR A 216 -12.95 12.81 -7.76
C THR A 216 -13.83 12.70 -9.00
N PRO A 217 -13.33 12.37 -10.23
CA PRO A 217 -14.19 12.24 -11.39
C PRO A 217 -15.32 11.21 -11.17
N ASP A 218 -16.54 11.56 -11.56
CA ASP A 218 -17.72 10.70 -11.42
C ASP A 218 -17.53 9.36 -12.14
N SER A 219 -16.86 9.37 -13.28
CA SER A 219 -16.57 8.17 -14.07
C SER A 219 -15.67 7.15 -13.34
N LEU A 220 -14.99 7.56 -12.27
CA LEU A 220 -14.11 6.71 -11.46
C LEU A 220 -14.77 6.22 -10.15
N GLN A 221 -16.01 6.64 -9.86
CA GLN A 221 -16.67 6.28 -8.60
C GLN A 221 -16.95 4.77 -8.48
N PHE A 222 -17.03 4.04 -9.58
CA PHE A 222 -17.15 2.57 -9.55
C PHE A 222 -15.96 1.90 -8.83
N CYS A 223 -14.78 2.56 -8.75
CA CYS A 223 -13.63 2.07 -8.00
C CYS A 223 -13.83 2.16 -6.49
N PHE A 224 -14.75 3.01 -6.02
CA PHE A 224 -14.92 3.35 -4.61
C PHE A 224 -16.29 2.96 -4.05
N GLU A 225 -17.21 2.55 -4.90
CA GLU A 225 -18.56 2.06 -4.55
C GLU A 225 -18.84 0.75 -5.30
N PRO A 226 -18.88 -0.37 -4.56
CA PRO A 226 -18.64 -0.54 -3.11
C PRO A 226 -17.22 -0.20 -2.69
N LYS A 227 -16.96 -0.07 -1.37
CA LYS A 227 -15.62 0.19 -0.82
C LYS A 227 -14.59 -0.81 -1.35
N ILE A 228 -13.34 -0.37 -1.44
CA ILE A 228 -12.21 -1.24 -1.79
C ILE A 228 -12.03 -2.29 -0.70
N LYS A 229 -12.12 -3.56 -1.04
CA LYS A 229 -11.94 -4.72 -0.13
C LYS A 229 -10.50 -5.16 0.00
N THR A 230 -9.66 -4.84 -0.98
CA THR A 230 -8.22 -5.12 -0.94
C THR A 230 -7.61 -4.54 0.33
N PRO A 231 -6.95 -5.35 1.18
CA PRO A 231 -6.30 -4.85 2.39
C PRO A 231 -5.42 -3.64 2.10
N SER A 232 -5.60 -2.56 2.83
CA SER A 232 -4.93 -1.30 2.51
C SER A 232 -4.23 -0.66 3.70
N LEU A 233 -3.01 -0.14 3.46
CA LEU A 233 -2.21 0.62 4.42
C LEU A 233 -1.99 2.03 3.90
N HIS A 234 -2.36 3.03 4.69
CA HIS A 234 -2.24 4.43 4.34
C HIS A 234 -1.26 5.15 5.27
N PHE A 235 -0.31 5.86 4.70
CA PHE A 235 0.58 6.78 5.42
C PHE A 235 0.20 8.22 5.10
N LEU A 236 -0.16 9.00 6.10
CA LEU A 236 -0.55 10.39 6.00
C LEU A 236 0.48 11.27 6.71
N GLY A 237 0.84 12.40 6.11
CA GLY A 237 1.67 13.40 6.77
C GLY A 237 0.80 14.43 7.51
N SER A 238 1.00 14.61 8.82
CA SER A 238 0.23 15.60 9.59
C SER A 238 0.55 17.06 9.23
N LEU A 239 1.67 17.28 8.53
CA LEU A 239 2.10 18.58 8.02
C LEU A 239 2.11 18.61 6.48
N ASP A 240 1.34 17.72 5.84
CA ASP A 240 1.25 17.68 4.39
C ASP A 240 0.40 18.83 3.86
N THR A 241 1.04 19.77 3.14
CA THR A 241 0.38 20.94 2.53
C THR A 241 0.04 20.76 1.06
N VAL A 242 0.44 19.64 0.45
CA VAL A 242 0.16 19.31 -0.95
C VAL A 242 -1.09 18.44 -1.07
N VAL A 243 -1.13 17.38 -0.26
CA VAL A 243 -2.32 16.55 -0.09
C VAL A 243 -2.71 16.64 1.38
N ASP A 244 -3.61 17.56 1.70
CA ASP A 244 -4.09 17.73 3.06
C ASP A 244 -4.74 16.45 3.61
N GLU A 245 -4.77 16.35 4.94
CA GLU A 245 -5.23 15.14 5.62
C GLU A 245 -6.67 14.75 5.25
N ASN A 246 -7.55 15.73 4.99
CA ASN A 246 -8.95 15.42 4.65
C ASN A 246 -9.06 14.73 3.29
N ARG A 247 -8.23 15.13 2.32
CA ARG A 247 -8.19 14.48 1.00
C ARG A 247 -7.71 13.04 1.10
N SER A 248 -6.72 12.78 1.94
CA SER A 248 -6.25 11.41 2.20
C SER A 248 -7.28 10.60 2.99
N ARG A 249 -7.93 11.18 3.98
CA ARG A 249 -9.01 10.54 4.73
C ARG A 249 -10.21 10.21 3.86
N ALA A 250 -10.59 11.08 2.94
CA ALA A 250 -11.63 10.78 1.97
C ALA A 250 -11.35 9.49 1.18
N LEU A 251 -10.09 9.18 0.88
CA LEU A 251 -9.70 7.90 0.28
C LEU A 251 -9.79 6.75 1.29
N THR A 252 -9.30 6.93 2.54
CA THR A 252 -9.39 5.86 3.55
C THR A 252 -10.83 5.47 3.84
N ASP A 253 -11.77 6.41 3.82
CA ASP A 253 -13.20 6.17 4.02
C ASP A 253 -13.83 5.32 2.90
N ARG A 254 -13.16 5.20 1.76
CA ARG A 254 -13.54 4.35 0.62
C ARG A 254 -12.87 2.98 0.60
N CYS A 255 -12.09 2.67 1.63
CA CYS A 255 -11.49 1.36 1.84
C CYS A 255 -12.22 0.60 2.97
N GLN A 256 -12.23 -0.72 2.90
CA GLN A 256 -12.75 -1.56 3.96
C GLN A 256 -11.65 -1.83 4.97
N ASP A 257 -11.87 -1.49 6.24
CA ASP A 257 -10.94 -1.72 7.36
C ASP A 257 -9.48 -1.29 7.08
N PRO A 258 -9.24 -0.03 6.60
CA PRO A 258 -7.91 0.41 6.25
C PRO A 258 -7.03 0.59 7.49
N LEU A 259 -5.76 0.20 7.40
CA LEU A 259 -4.76 0.60 8.40
C LEU A 259 -4.24 1.99 8.07
N VAL A 260 -4.40 2.95 8.99
CA VAL A 260 -3.99 4.35 8.78
C VAL A 260 -2.90 4.73 9.77
N LEU A 261 -1.77 5.22 9.27
CA LEU A 261 -0.64 5.69 10.06
C LEU A 261 -0.35 7.16 9.71
N VAL A 262 -0.30 8.01 10.74
CA VAL A 262 -0.02 9.44 10.57
C VAL A 262 1.40 9.74 11.05
N HIS A 263 2.25 10.27 10.17
CA HIS A 263 3.61 10.67 10.52
C HIS A 263 3.73 12.21 10.67
N PRO A 264 4.63 12.71 11.52
CA PRO A 264 4.75 14.14 11.83
C PRO A 264 5.50 14.93 10.73
N GLY A 265 5.51 14.46 9.50
CA GLY A 265 6.15 15.11 8.36
C GLY A 265 5.17 15.68 7.36
N GLY A 266 5.71 16.33 6.32
CA GLY A 266 4.97 16.87 5.17
C GLY A 266 4.80 15.84 4.05
N HIS A 267 4.77 16.33 2.80
CA HIS A 267 4.52 15.53 1.59
C HIS A 267 5.73 14.71 1.16
N HIS A 268 5.96 13.57 1.80
CA HIS A 268 7.05 12.64 1.46
C HIS A 268 6.80 11.22 1.96
N VAL A 269 7.51 10.25 1.41
CA VAL A 269 7.53 8.88 1.92
C VAL A 269 8.48 8.80 3.11
N PRO A 270 8.02 8.46 4.33
CA PRO A 270 8.88 8.31 5.49
C PRO A 270 9.69 7.02 5.40
N VAL A 271 11.02 7.14 5.28
CA VAL A 271 11.93 6.00 5.02
C VAL A 271 12.64 5.45 6.26
N SER A 272 12.44 6.07 7.43
CA SER A 272 13.09 5.62 8.67
C SER A 272 12.56 4.26 9.13
N LYS A 273 13.35 3.55 9.94
CA LYS A 273 13.00 2.22 10.48
C LYS A 273 11.65 2.23 11.22
N GLN A 274 11.33 3.32 11.89
CA GLN A 274 10.06 3.49 12.60
C GLN A 274 8.85 3.30 11.67
N TRP A 275 8.93 3.77 10.43
CA TRP A 275 7.86 3.70 9.42
C TRP A 275 7.99 2.48 8.51
N ALA A 276 9.21 1.97 8.34
CA ALA A 276 9.45 0.74 7.60
C ALA A 276 8.92 -0.50 8.35
N ALA A 277 8.97 -0.51 9.69
CA ALA A 277 8.56 -1.67 10.48
C ALA A 277 7.05 -1.97 10.38
N PRO A 278 6.12 -1.01 10.47
CA PRO A 278 4.71 -1.24 10.21
C PRO A 278 4.43 -1.76 8.80
N LEU A 279 5.10 -1.19 7.78
CA LEU A 279 4.98 -1.69 6.41
C LEU A 279 5.47 -3.14 6.27
N ALA A 280 6.61 -3.49 6.88
CA ALA A 280 7.10 -4.86 6.88
C ALA A 280 6.13 -5.82 7.61
N GLY A 281 5.52 -5.37 8.71
CA GLY A 281 4.46 -6.11 9.42
C GLY A 281 3.26 -6.36 8.51
N PHE A 282 2.79 -5.35 7.81
CA PHE A 282 1.66 -5.44 6.88
C PHE A 282 1.96 -6.37 5.69
N ILE A 283 3.16 -6.27 5.11
CA ILE A 283 3.61 -7.21 4.05
C ILE A 283 3.66 -8.64 4.57
N LYS A 284 4.16 -8.85 5.79
CA LYS A 284 4.17 -10.20 6.42
C LYS A 284 2.76 -10.76 6.58
N GLU A 285 1.83 -9.95 7.05
CA GLU A 285 0.45 -10.38 7.32
C GLU A 285 -0.32 -10.74 6.04
N HIS A 286 -0.16 -9.95 4.98
CA HIS A 286 -0.93 -10.09 3.75
C HIS A 286 -0.16 -10.77 2.61
N GLY A 287 1.17 -10.84 2.68
CA GLY A 287 2.01 -11.43 1.64
C GLY A 287 2.20 -12.95 1.76
N GLN A 288 1.69 -13.58 2.81
CA GLN A 288 1.70 -15.04 2.96
C GLN A 288 0.44 -15.63 2.29
N ASP A 289 0.54 -16.85 1.76
CA ASP A 289 -0.64 -17.57 1.30
C ASP A 289 -1.58 -17.73 2.49
N LYS A 290 -2.83 -17.30 2.31
CA LYS A 290 -3.86 -17.62 3.30
C LYS A 290 -4.03 -19.14 3.23
N GLU A 291 -3.63 -19.85 4.28
CA GLU A 291 -4.03 -21.24 4.41
C GLU A 291 -5.57 -21.29 4.27
N PRO A 292 -6.11 -22.24 3.49
CA PRO A 292 -7.54 -22.39 3.39
C PRO A 292 -8.05 -22.58 4.83
N LYS A 293 -8.94 -21.67 5.27
CA LYS A 293 -9.61 -21.84 6.56
C LYS A 293 -10.30 -23.19 6.48
N ALA A 294 -9.85 -24.15 7.31
CA ALA A 294 -10.60 -25.38 7.49
C ALA A 294 -12.00 -24.98 7.90
N GLU A 295 -12.98 -25.28 7.07
CA GLU A 295 -14.39 -25.14 7.42
C GLU A 295 -14.61 -26.12 8.60
N LEU A 296 -14.95 -25.55 9.78
CA LEU A 296 -15.35 -26.28 10.98
C LEU A 296 -16.85 -26.63 10.88
#